data_e42bc13b9f12dc5974ee8b86b3690446
#
_entry.id   e42bc13b9f12dc5974ee8b86b3690446
#
_cell.length_a   1.000
_cell.length_b   1.000
_cell.length_c   1.000
_cell.angle_alpha   90.00
_cell.angle_beta   90.00
_cell.angle_gamma   90.00
#
_symmetry.space_group_name_H-M   'P 1'
#
loop_
_entity.id
_entity.type
_entity.pdbx_description
1 polymer ?
#
loop_
_entity_poly.entity_id
_entity_poly.type
_entity_poly.pdbx_seq_one_letter_code
_entity_poly.pdbx_strand_id
1 'polypeptide(L)'
;MEAAGCDAYNDPFGEESLRAAIAWRLVTQRDIDCTPEQIVVQGGTQTSVQNLLTLFDAARDAVAMEDPGYDGVRSVIERARFAIRPCRVTDDVRVFLSDLESSGARLAYLTPSSQFPTCRIMPTDVRERVLAWAESADAYILEDDYCRDFRYRERSLAPLASMDGRGRVIYMGTFSKSLSPALRVNYLVLPTPLLKRWREAFASSYSPVPWLNQQVLARFMTDGSWDRHLRRVQTRNRRKYDALTAALREYMGDKVDVLECGTGLHLLVRVRDGRSQDELVAAAAAADVAVYPTKKYWANPACATKGVVLVGFSSIAEADIRPGIAALARAWFG
;
A
#
# COMPACT_ATOMS: atom_id res chain seq x y z
N MET A 1 14.59 -11.36 -34.53
CA MET A 1 13.39 -10.86 -33.85
C MET A 1 13.46 -9.33 -33.92
N GLU A 2 12.94 -8.74 -34.93
CA GLU A 2 12.71 -7.30 -34.99
C GLU A 2 11.50 -6.98 -34.11
N ALA A 3 11.74 -6.79 -32.81
CA ALA A 3 10.72 -6.28 -31.92
C ALA A 3 10.66 -4.76 -32.12
N ALA A 4 9.65 -4.28 -32.82
CA ALA A 4 9.42 -2.85 -33.00
C ALA A 4 9.47 -2.15 -31.62
N GLY A 5 10.38 -1.20 -31.48
CA GLY A 5 10.53 -0.37 -30.27
C GLY A 5 11.68 -0.73 -29.33
N CYS A 6 12.44 -1.83 -29.54
CA CYS A 6 13.58 -2.14 -28.66
C CYS A 6 14.84 -1.29 -28.96
N ASP A 7 14.86 -0.56 -30.07
CA ASP A 7 15.98 0.28 -30.49
C ASP A 7 15.80 1.76 -30.07
N ALA A 8 14.72 2.08 -29.38
CA ALA A 8 14.40 3.42 -28.91
C ALA A 8 14.36 3.49 -27.38
N TYR A 9 14.52 4.69 -26.84
CA TYR A 9 14.26 4.93 -25.42
C TYR A 9 12.77 4.77 -25.12
N ASN A 10 12.46 4.30 -23.89
CA ASN A 10 11.09 4.11 -23.41
C ASN A 10 10.29 5.43 -23.42
N ASP A 11 8.99 5.33 -23.69
CA ASP A 11 8.06 6.44 -23.47
C ASP A 11 8.14 6.94 -22.01
N PRO A 12 8.20 8.27 -21.76
CA PRO A 12 8.27 8.84 -20.40
C PRO A 12 7.17 8.36 -19.46
N PHE A 13 5.99 8.06 -20.00
CA PHE A 13 4.82 7.58 -19.27
C PHE A 13 4.80 6.05 -19.10
N GLY A 14 5.68 5.35 -19.81
CA GLY A 14 5.65 3.91 -19.97
C GLY A 14 4.94 3.48 -21.26
N GLU A 15 5.16 2.24 -21.65
CA GLU A 15 4.68 1.67 -22.89
C GLU A 15 3.15 1.72 -23.01
N GLU A 16 2.66 2.18 -24.16
CA GLU A 16 1.22 2.34 -24.42
C GLU A 16 0.46 1.02 -24.22
N SER A 17 1.03 -0.11 -24.65
CA SER A 17 0.43 -1.43 -24.48
C SER A 17 0.17 -1.78 -23.01
N LEU A 18 1.09 -1.43 -22.12
CA LEU A 18 0.92 -1.65 -20.68
C LEU A 18 -0.08 -0.67 -20.08
N ARG A 19 -0.01 0.61 -20.43
CA ARG A 19 -0.94 1.64 -19.96
C ARG A 19 -2.38 1.32 -20.39
N ALA A 20 -2.59 0.89 -21.63
CA ALA A 20 -3.90 0.45 -22.13
C ALA A 20 -4.43 -0.77 -21.36
N ALA A 21 -3.59 -1.78 -21.08
CA ALA A 21 -3.97 -2.95 -20.30
C ALA A 21 -4.35 -2.59 -18.86
N ILE A 22 -3.61 -1.66 -18.24
CA ILE A 22 -3.92 -1.14 -16.89
C ILE A 22 -5.24 -0.39 -16.90
N ALA A 23 -5.44 0.56 -17.84
CA ALA A 23 -6.67 1.36 -17.94
C ALA A 23 -7.90 0.46 -18.10
N TRP A 24 -7.85 -0.50 -19.02
CA TRP A 24 -8.93 -1.45 -19.23
C TRP A 24 -9.34 -2.17 -17.94
N ARG A 25 -8.36 -2.62 -17.14
CA ARG A 25 -8.64 -3.30 -15.87
C ARG A 25 -9.20 -2.38 -14.80
N LEU A 26 -8.72 -1.16 -14.74
CA LEU A 26 -9.21 -0.17 -13.77
C LEU A 26 -10.67 0.18 -14.06
N VAL A 27 -10.99 0.44 -15.31
CA VAL A 27 -12.37 0.74 -15.75
C VAL A 27 -13.30 -0.46 -15.52
N THR A 28 -12.90 -1.66 -15.97
CA THR A 28 -13.81 -2.83 -15.98
C THR A 28 -13.92 -3.54 -14.63
N GLN A 29 -12.94 -3.40 -13.74
CA GLN A 29 -12.87 -4.20 -12.50
C GLN A 29 -12.85 -3.36 -11.22
N ARG A 30 -12.66 -2.04 -11.34
CA ARG A 30 -12.50 -1.15 -10.19
C ARG A 30 -13.39 0.08 -10.25
N ASP A 31 -14.15 0.25 -11.32
CA ASP A 31 -14.98 1.43 -11.59
C ASP A 31 -14.19 2.75 -11.53
N ILE A 32 -12.89 2.70 -11.84
CA ILE A 32 -12.03 3.88 -11.94
C ILE A 32 -12.06 4.35 -13.37
N ASP A 33 -12.74 5.47 -13.62
CA ASP A 33 -12.77 6.10 -14.94
C ASP A 33 -11.43 6.76 -15.25
N CYS A 34 -10.68 6.16 -16.18
CA CYS A 34 -9.37 6.66 -16.61
C CYS A 34 -9.03 6.24 -18.03
N THR A 35 -8.15 7.02 -18.67
CA THR A 35 -7.61 6.70 -19.99
C THR A 35 -6.13 6.30 -19.90
N PRO A 36 -5.57 5.61 -20.91
CA PRO A 36 -4.15 5.28 -20.95
C PRO A 36 -3.22 6.49 -20.82
N GLU A 37 -3.64 7.67 -21.28
CA GLU A 37 -2.87 8.92 -21.22
C GLU A 37 -2.73 9.48 -19.79
N GLN A 38 -3.59 9.07 -18.87
CA GLN A 38 -3.54 9.44 -17.45
C GLN A 38 -2.63 8.51 -16.64
N ILE A 39 -2.20 7.39 -17.23
CA ILE A 39 -1.40 6.38 -16.55
C ILE A 39 0.09 6.65 -16.76
N VAL A 40 0.85 6.60 -15.65
CA VAL A 40 2.30 6.73 -15.64
C VAL A 40 2.92 5.51 -14.95
N VAL A 41 3.70 4.73 -15.70
CA VAL A 41 4.40 3.54 -15.20
C VAL A 41 5.67 3.96 -14.46
N GLN A 42 5.86 3.46 -13.23
CA GLN A 42 6.92 3.88 -12.32
C GLN A 42 7.68 2.70 -11.69
N GLY A 43 8.88 2.98 -11.16
CA GLY A 43 9.81 2.00 -10.57
C GLY A 43 9.50 1.60 -9.11
N GLY A 44 8.25 1.66 -8.66
CA GLY A 44 7.80 1.34 -7.30
C GLY A 44 7.39 2.57 -6.48
N THR A 45 6.68 2.32 -5.38
CA THR A 45 6.02 3.34 -4.55
C THR A 45 6.91 4.53 -4.18
N GLN A 46 8.14 4.26 -3.71
CA GLN A 46 9.05 5.34 -3.29
C GLN A 46 9.42 6.27 -4.45
N THR A 47 9.73 5.70 -5.62
CA THR A 47 10.04 6.49 -6.84
C THR A 47 8.82 7.27 -7.30
N SER A 48 7.63 6.66 -7.26
CA SER A 48 6.38 7.35 -7.61
C SER A 48 6.13 8.55 -6.70
N VAL A 49 6.27 8.38 -5.40
CA VAL A 49 6.09 9.47 -4.42
C VAL A 49 7.14 10.55 -4.62
N GLN A 50 8.40 10.17 -4.80
CA GLN A 50 9.49 11.13 -5.05
C GLN A 50 9.22 11.98 -6.28
N ASN A 51 8.83 11.36 -7.40
CA ASN A 51 8.52 12.07 -8.63
C ASN A 51 7.25 12.92 -8.49
N LEU A 52 6.22 12.41 -7.80
CA LEU A 52 4.99 13.17 -7.55
C LEU A 52 5.26 14.43 -6.72
N LEU A 53 6.12 14.36 -5.71
CA LEU A 53 6.46 15.49 -4.86
C LEU A 53 7.14 16.64 -5.62
N THR A 54 7.77 16.38 -6.77
CA THR A 54 8.33 17.46 -7.62
C THR A 54 7.27 18.39 -8.21
N LEU A 55 6.00 17.97 -8.19
CA LEU A 55 4.87 18.78 -8.62
C LEU A 55 4.36 19.74 -7.53
N PHE A 56 4.93 19.70 -6.32
CA PHE A 56 4.53 20.49 -5.16
C PHE A 56 5.73 21.31 -4.66
N ASP A 57 5.45 22.35 -3.88
CA ASP A 57 6.47 23.23 -3.33
C ASP A 57 6.70 22.92 -1.84
N ALA A 58 7.83 22.33 -1.50
CA ALA A 58 8.17 21.96 -0.12
C ALA A 58 8.22 23.15 0.87
N ALA A 59 8.37 24.38 0.36
CA ALA A 59 8.37 25.57 1.21
C ALA A 59 6.95 26.02 1.62
N ARG A 60 5.93 25.58 0.89
CA ARG A 60 4.53 25.99 1.07
C ARG A 60 3.60 24.84 1.41
N ASP A 61 3.85 23.67 0.82
CA ASP A 61 2.98 22.54 0.86
C ASP A 61 3.41 21.56 1.95
N ALA A 62 2.46 21.06 2.71
CA ALA A 62 2.66 19.94 3.64
C ALA A 62 2.00 18.68 3.09
N VAL A 63 2.45 17.53 3.59
CA VAL A 63 1.86 16.22 3.28
C VAL A 63 1.20 15.65 4.53
N ALA A 64 -0.11 15.43 4.48
CA ALA A 64 -0.83 14.65 5.50
C ALA A 64 -0.53 13.15 5.28
N MET A 65 -0.30 12.43 6.37
CA MET A 65 0.01 11.00 6.32
C MET A 65 -0.61 10.28 7.51
N GLU A 66 -1.18 9.11 7.27
CA GLU A 66 -1.64 8.21 8.33
C GLU A 66 -0.55 7.95 9.36
N ASP A 67 -0.91 7.94 10.66
CA ASP A 67 -0.01 7.64 11.77
C ASP A 67 -0.65 6.63 12.73
N PRO A 68 -0.17 5.37 12.77
CA PRO A 68 0.99 4.86 12.04
C PRO A 68 0.76 4.76 10.53
N GLY A 69 1.86 4.85 9.76
CA GLY A 69 1.84 4.78 8.30
C GLY A 69 3.13 4.19 7.72
N TYR A 70 3.18 4.03 6.40
CA TYR A 70 4.31 3.37 5.73
C TYR A 70 5.59 4.20 5.83
N ASP A 71 6.58 3.68 6.57
CA ASP A 71 7.88 4.32 6.84
C ASP A 71 8.70 4.61 5.57
N GLY A 72 8.56 3.78 4.54
CA GLY A 72 9.23 3.97 3.26
C GLY A 72 8.77 5.24 2.53
N VAL A 73 7.49 5.61 2.60
CA VAL A 73 6.96 6.85 2.04
C VAL A 73 7.30 8.02 2.95
N ARG A 74 7.18 7.87 4.28
CA ARG A 74 7.60 8.91 5.24
C ARG A 74 9.03 9.36 4.96
N SER A 75 9.96 8.44 4.82
CA SER A 75 11.34 8.72 4.52
C SER A 75 11.57 9.45 3.18
N VAL A 76 10.73 9.20 2.16
CA VAL A 76 10.78 9.95 0.90
C VAL A 76 10.33 11.39 1.10
N ILE A 77 9.21 11.60 1.81
CA ILE A 77 8.66 12.94 2.10
C ILE A 77 9.68 13.78 2.89
N GLU A 78 10.31 13.17 3.93
CA GLU A 78 11.35 13.81 4.74
C GLU A 78 12.58 14.20 3.91
N ARG A 79 13.09 13.29 3.06
CA ARG A 79 14.21 13.59 2.16
C ARG A 79 13.88 14.69 1.15
N ALA A 80 12.64 14.76 0.71
CA ALA A 80 12.14 15.82 -0.16
C ALA A 80 11.87 17.14 0.60
N ARG A 81 12.10 17.17 1.93
CA ARG A 81 11.97 18.32 2.83
C ARG A 81 10.54 18.88 2.96
N PHE A 82 9.52 18.05 2.70
CA PHE A 82 8.15 18.43 3.00
C PHE A 82 7.83 18.27 4.47
N ALA A 83 7.04 19.19 5.01
CA ALA A 83 6.45 19.03 6.34
C ALA A 83 5.44 17.88 6.33
N ILE A 84 5.57 16.95 7.26
CA ILE A 84 4.59 15.85 7.45
C ILE A 84 3.59 16.29 8.50
N ARG A 85 2.29 16.07 8.23
CA ARG A 85 1.17 16.26 9.14
C ARG A 85 0.60 14.88 9.50
N PRO A 86 0.95 14.32 10.67
CA PRO A 86 0.44 13.01 11.08
C PRO A 86 -1.07 13.06 11.32
N CYS A 87 -1.81 12.13 10.71
CA CYS A 87 -3.24 11.92 10.93
C CYS A 87 -3.41 10.60 11.67
N ARG A 88 -3.78 10.66 12.95
CA ARG A 88 -3.80 9.51 13.85
C ARG A 88 -4.86 8.48 13.46
N VAL A 89 -4.44 7.25 13.25
CA VAL A 89 -5.33 6.11 12.99
C VAL A 89 -5.68 5.44 14.31
N THR A 90 -6.87 5.70 14.80
CA THR A 90 -7.40 5.16 16.07
C THR A 90 -8.71 4.40 15.84
N ASP A 91 -9.33 3.88 16.92
CA ASP A 91 -10.68 3.29 16.86
C ASP A 91 -11.74 4.35 16.59
N ASP A 92 -11.51 5.58 17.06
CA ASP A 92 -12.36 6.73 16.76
C ASP A 92 -11.88 7.43 15.48
N VAL A 93 -12.55 7.17 14.39
CA VAL A 93 -12.25 7.75 13.08
C VAL A 93 -12.38 9.27 13.04
N ARG A 94 -13.11 9.89 13.97
CA ARG A 94 -13.24 11.36 14.08
C ARG A 94 -11.89 12.01 14.39
N VAL A 95 -11.00 11.30 15.08
CA VAL A 95 -9.63 11.78 15.37
C VAL A 95 -8.85 11.95 14.06
N PHE A 96 -8.88 10.92 13.19
CA PHE A 96 -8.23 10.96 11.88
C PHE A 96 -8.76 12.13 11.03
N LEU A 97 -10.08 12.28 10.96
CA LEU A 97 -10.72 13.34 10.17
C LEU A 97 -10.39 14.73 10.71
N SER A 98 -10.40 14.92 12.03
CA SER A 98 -10.02 16.19 12.67
C SER A 98 -8.56 16.55 12.40
N ASP A 99 -7.64 15.56 12.49
CA ASP A 99 -6.23 15.77 12.18
C ASP A 99 -6.04 16.14 10.70
N LEU A 100 -6.76 15.49 9.78
CA LEU A 100 -6.70 15.76 8.35
C LEU A 100 -7.25 17.16 8.02
N GLU A 101 -8.43 17.50 8.53
CA GLU A 101 -9.11 18.79 8.30
C GLU A 101 -8.27 19.98 8.83
N SER A 102 -7.56 19.79 9.94
CA SER A 102 -6.69 20.83 10.54
C SER A 102 -5.25 20.82 10.03
N SER A 103 -4.89 19.88 9.15
CA SER A 103 -3.49 19.66 8.72
C SER A 103 -2.89 20.82 7.91
N GLY A 104 -3.71 21.57 7.16
CA GLY A 104 -3.25 22.52 6.17
C GLY A 104 -2.45 21.90 5.02
N ALA A 105 -2.57 20.59 4.81
CA ALA A 105 -1.85 19.85 3.79
C ALA A 105 -2.42 20.06 2.39
N ARG A 106 -1.56 20.00 1.38
CA ARG A 106 -1.92 20.06 -0.05
C ARG A 106 -1.91 18.68 -0.71
N LEU A 107 -1.35 17.68 -0.04
CA LEU A 107 -1.32 16.30 -0.45
C LEU A 107 -1.57 15.41 0.78
N ALA A 108 -2.41 14.39 0.64
CA ALA A 108 -2.56 13.34 1.65
C ALA A 108 -2.10 11.99 1.07
N TYR A 109 -1.22 11.27 1.75
CA TYR A 109 -0.88 9.88 1.42
C TYR A 109 -1.69 8.94 2.30
N LEU A 110 -2.57 8.15 1.68
CA LEU A 110 -3.54 7.29 2.35
C LEU A 110 -3.54 5.87 1.78
N THR A 111 -3.84 4.89 2.63
CA THR A 111 -3.97 3.47 2.28
C THR A 111 -5.37 2.92 2.62
N PRO A 112 -6.46 3.49 2.05
CA PRO A 112 -7.83 3.32 2.53
C PRO A 112 -8.40 1.92 2.34
N SER A 113 -7.86 1.14 1.40
CA SER A 113 -8.30 -0.22 1.13
C SER A 113 -7.76 -1.25 2.13
N SER A 114 -6.61 -0.96 2.74
CA SER A 114 -5.95 -1.74 3.78
C SER A 114 -4.90 -0.86 4.43
N GLN A 115 -5.27 -0.14 5.49
CA GLN A 115 -4.40 0.79 6.16
C GLN A 115 -3.11 0.11 6.64
N PHE A 116 -1.97 0.69 6.33
CA PHE A 116 -0.69 0.13 6.77
C PHE A 116 -0.22 0.82 8.07
N PRO A 117 0.11 0.05 9.13
CA PRO A 117 0.18 -1.42 9.19
C PRO A 117 -1.07 -2.11 9.79
N THR A 118 -2.12 -1.37 10.13
CA THR A 118 -3.26 -1.89 10.92
C THR A 118 -4.20 -2.80 10.13
N CYS A 119 -4.08 -2.84 8.80
CA CYS A 119 -4.97 -3.55 7.88
C CYS A 119 -6.45 -3.10 7.94
N ARG A 120 -6.76 -2.02 8.62
CA ARG A 120 -8.12 -1.48 8.71
C ARG A 120 -8.58 -0.97 7.35
N ILE A 121 -9.87 -1.11 7.08
CA ILE A 121 -10.49 -0.59 5.87
C ILE A 121 -11.17 0.74 6.24
N MET A 122 -10.90 1.79 5.46
CA MET A 122 -11.56 3.08 5.62
C MET A 122 -13.03 2.96 5.21
N PRO A 123 -14.01 3.24 6.12
CA PRO A 123 -15.44 3.18 5.82
C PRO A 123 -15.87 4.16 4.72
N THR A 124 -17.00 3.90 4.06
CA THR A 124 -17.49 4.71 2.93
C THR A 124 -17.79 6.16 3.32
N ASP A 125 -18.43 6.37 4.44
CA ASP A 125 -18.73 7.70 4.96
C ASP A 125 -17.48 8.53 5.26
N VAL A 126 -16.41 7.87 5.71
CA VAL A 126 -15.10 8.51 5.91
C VAL A 126 -14.44 8.84 4.58
N ARG A 127 -14.57 7.97 3.55
CA ARG A 127 -14.08 8.24 2.20
C ARG A 127 -14.74 9.48 1.60
N GLU A 128 -16.04 9.61 1.76
CA GLU A 128 -16.80 10.80 1.31
C GLU A 128 -16.29 12.08 1.99
N ARG A 129 -16.02 12.04 3.30
CA ARG A 129 -15.49 13.20 4.03
C ARG A 129 -14.05 13.53 3.61
N VAL A 130 -13.21 12.54 3.35
CA VAL A 130 -11.84 12.71 2.84
C VAL A 130 -11.85 13.37 1.46
N LEU A 131 -12.77 12.96 0.57
CA LEU A 131 -12.94 13.59 -0.74
C LEU A 131 -13.44 15.04 -0.61
N ALA A 132 -14.42 15.31 0.25
CA ALA A 132 -14.90 16.66 0.53
C ALA A 132 -13.80 17.57 1.11
N TRP A 133 -12.94 17.04 1.98
CA TRP A 133 -11.76 17.74 2.47
C TRP A 133 -10.82 18.11 1.32
N ALA A 134 -10.49 17.17 0.44
CA ALA A 134 -9.59 17.41 -0.67
C ALA A 134 -10.12 18.50 -1.63
N GLU A 135 -11.43 18.54 -1.86
CA GLU A 135 -12.08 19.60 -2.65
C GLU A 135 -11.99 20.96 -1.93
N SER A 136 -12.37 21.01 -0.65
CA SER A 136 -12.43 22.28 0.11
C SER A 136 -11.05 22.88 0.40
N ALA A 137 -10.03 22.04 0.62
CA ALA A 137 -8.66 22.46 0.87
C ALA A 137 -7.84 22.68 -0.43
N ASP A 138 -8.44 22.49 -1.59
CA ASP A 138 -7.76 22.46 -2.90
C ASP A 138 -6.54 21.52 -2.87
N ALA A 139 -6.67 20.37 -2.20
CA ALA A 139 -5.63 19.38 -1.98
C ALA A 139 -5.82 18.16 -2.90
N TYR A 140 -4.80 17.31 -2.95
CA TYR A 140 -4.84 16.02 -3.63
C TYR A 140 -4.70 14.88 -2.63
N ILE A 141 -5.23 13.70 -2.99
CA ILE A 141 -5.07 12.45 -2.25
C ILE A 141 -4.24 11.49 -3.10
N LEU A 142 -3.14 10.99 -2.58
CA LEU A 142 -2.45 9.83 -3.14
C LEU A 142 -3.00 8.58 -2.46
N GLU A 143 -3.88 7.88 -3.17
CA GLU A 143 -4.45 6.60 -2.74
C GLU A 143 -3.50 5.46 -3.11
N ASP A 144 -2.80 4.87 -2.14
CA ASP A 144 -1.96 3.69 -2.34
C ASP A 144 -2.77 2.41 -2.12
N ASP A 145 -3.22 1.78 -3.21
CA ASP A 145 -4.05 0.57 -3.18
C ASP A 145 -3.17 -0.70 -3.35
N TYR A 146 -2.18 -0.84 -2.49
CA TYR A 146 -1.15 -1.90 -2.56
C TYR A 146 -1.66 -3.31 -2.30
N CYS A 147 -2.75 -3.46 -1.53
CA CYS A 147 -3.29 -4.76 -1.10
C CYS A 147 -4.70 -5.06 -1.64
N ARG A 148 -5.15 -4.38 -2.68
CA ARG A 148 -6.51 -4.51 -3.24
C ARG A 148 -6.95 -5.94 -3.53
N ASP A 149 -6.00 -6.80 -3.90
CA ASP A 149 -6.25 -8.16 -4.35
C ASP A 149 -6.32 -9.17 -3.19
N PHE A 150 -5.97 -8.77 -1.96
CA PHE A 150 -5.83 -9.65 -0.79
C PHE A 150 -6.88 -9.35 0.26
N ARG A 151 -8.09 -9.86 0.04
CA ARG A 151 -9.23 -9.77 0.94
C ARG A 151 -9.76 -11.17 1.23
N TYR A 152 -9.93 -11.49 2.50
CA TYR A 152 -10.26 -12.84 2.95
C TYR A 152 -11.67 -12.93 3.54
N ARG A 153 -12.16 -11.89 4.19
CA ARG A 153 -13.45 -11.85 4.87
C ARG A 153 -14.36 -10.70 4.44
N GLU A 154 -13.78 -9.58 4.02
CA GLU A 154 -14.51 -8.37 3.70
C GLU A 154 -14.83 -8.23 2.20
N ARG A 155 -15.96 -7.60 1.88
CA ARG A 155 -16.25 -7.19 0.51
C ARG A 155 -15.34 -6.02 0.10
N SER A 156 -15.05 -5.93 -1.19
CA SER A 156 -14.32 -4.77 -1.72
C SER A 156 -15.20 -3.52 -1.59
N LEU A 157 -14.66 -2.48 -0.96
CA LEU A 157 -15.23 -1.15 -1.05
C LEU A 157 -14.70 -0.46 -2.31
N ALA A 158 -15.51 0.46 -2.84
CA ALA A 158 -15.12 1.31 -3.96
C ALA A 158 -13.87 2.13 -3.57
N PRO A 159 -12.79 2.15 -4.36
CA PRO A 159 -11.63 2.99 -4.08
C PRO A 159 -12.02 4.48 -4.09
N LEU A 160 -11.22 5.34 -3.43
CA LEU A 160 -11.44 6.79 -3.47
C LEU A 160 -11.46 7.31 -4.91
N ALA A 161 -10.57 6.79 -5.75
CA ALA A 161 -10.48 7.17 -7.15
C ALA A 161 -11.77 6.91 -7.95
N SER A 162 -12.55 5.87 -7.61
CA SER A 162 -13.83 5.61 -8.29
C SER A 162 -14.99 6.46 -7.75
N MET A 163 -14.81 7.07 -6.57
CA MET A 163 -15.78 7.98 -5.95
C MET A 163 -15.48 9.45 -6.27
N ASP A 164 -14.32 9.73 -6.87
CA ASP A 164 -13.80 11.08 -7.10
C ASP A 164 -14.43 11.73 -8.34
N GLY A 165 -15.48 12.52 -8.13
CA GLY A 165 -16.10 13.34 -9.19
C GLY A 165 -15.37 14.65 -9.49
N ARG A 166 -14.26 14.99 -8.82
CA ARG A 166 -13.60 16.31 -8.89
C ARG A 166 -12.14 16.25 -9.36
N GLY A 167 -11.61 15.07 -9.62
CA GLY A 167 -10.22 14.90 -10.05
C GLY A 167 -9.20 15.28 -8.97
N ARG A 168 -9.44 14.87 -7.73
CA ARG A 168 -8.57 15.11 -6.57
C ARG A 168 -7.77 13.88 -6.15
N VAL A 169 -8.09 12.70 -6.68
CA VAL A 169 -7.41 11.47 -6.32
C VAL A 169 -6.37 11.09 -7.37
N ILE A 170 -5.15 10.88 -6.90
CA ILE A 170 -4.06 10.22 -7.62
C ILE A 170 -4.11 8.77 -7.16
N TYR A 171 -4.49 7.87 -8.06
CA TYR A 171 -4.53 6.46 -7.72
C TYR A 171 -3.18 5.80 -7.99
N MET A 172 -2.68 5.04 -7.03
CA MET A 172 -1.44 4.27 -7.16
C MET A 172 -1.70 2.77 -7.01
N GLY A 173 -1.44 2.03 -8.07
CA GLY A 173 -1.50 0.57 -8.07
C GLY A 173 -0.12 -0.06 -8.22
N THR A 174 0.08 -1.27 -7.69
CA THR A 174 1.37 -1.96 -7.73
C THR A 174 1.26 -3.42 -8.13
N PHE A 175 2.28 -3.92 -8.83
CA PHE A 175 2.45 -5.34 -9.13
C PHE A 175 3.28 -6.09 -8.06
N SER A 176 3.86 -5.35 -7.12
CA SER A 176 4.80 -5.91 -6.13
C SER A 176 4.20 -6.95 -5.19
N LYS A 177 2.90 -6.85 -4.88
CA LYS A 177 2.23 -7.75 -3.94
C LYS A 177 1.57 -8.94 -4.65
N SER A 178 0.98 -8.68 -5.80
CA SER A 178 0.28 -9.71 -6.59
C SER A 178 1.21 -10.53 -7.48
N LEU A 179 2.37 -10.00 -7.90
CA LEU A 179 3.30 -10.71 -8.77
C LEU A 179 4.68 -10.89 -8.12
N SER A 180 5.49 -9.84 -8.04
CA SER A 180 6.80 -9.89 -7.40
C SER A 180 7.29 -8.49 -7.00
N PRO A 181 7.80 -8.30 -5.78
CA PRO A 181 8.43 -7.05 -5.38
C PRO A 181 9.73 -6.77 -6.15
N ALA A 182 10.39 -7.79 -6.69
CA ALA A 182 11.64 -7.65 -7.45
C ALA A 182 11.44 -7.01 -8.83
N LEU A 183 10.23 -7.07 -9.40
CA LEU A 183 9.92 -6.42 -10.69
C LEU A 183 10.00 -4.90 -10.62
N ARG A 184 9.79 -4.31 -9.44
CA ARG A 184 9.82 -2.86 -9.24
C ARG A 184 8.92 -2.10 -10.21
N VAL A 185 7.69 -2.57 -10.43
CA VAL A 185 6.70 -1.93 -11.30
C VAL A 185 5.47 -1.56 -10.51
N ASN A 186 5.09 -0.29 -10.60
CA ASN A 186 3.81 0.25 -10.18
C ASN A 186 3.35 1.32 -11.18
N TYR A 187 2.21 1.93 -10.94
CA TYR A 187 1.69 2.97 -11.80
C TYR A 187 0.89 3.99 -10.99
N LEU A 188 0.86 5.21 -11.52
CA LEU A 188 -0.02 6.29 -11.07
C LEU A 188 -1.11 6.51 -12.12
N VAL A 189 -2.32 6.81 -11.68
CA VAL A 189 -3.37 7.42 -12.50
C VAL A 189 -3.48 8.87 -12.06
N LEU A 190 -3.09 9.78 -12.94
CA LEU A 190 -3.05 11.21 -12.63
C LEU A 190 -4.34 11.90 -13.06
N PRO A 191 -4.96 12.72 -12.19
CA PRO A 191 -6.03 13.60 -12.61
C PRO A 191 -5.52 14.64 -13.62
N THR A 192 -6.39 15.07 -14.53
CA THR A 192 -6.03 15.93 -15.66
C THR A 192 -5.19 17.16 -15.29
N PRO A 193 -5.46 17.90 -14.20
CA PRO A 193 -4.64 19.05 -13.85
C PRO A 193 -3.19 18.69 -13.52
N LEU A 194 -2.96 17.56 -12.83
CA LEU A 194 -1.61 17.09 -12.50
C LEU A 194 -0.93 16.43 -13.70
N LEU A 195 -1.69 15.82 -14.59
CA LEU A 195 -1.14 15.22 -15.82
C LEU A 195 -0.40 16.25 -16.68
N LYS A 196 -0.95 17.47 -16.83
CA LYS A 196 -0.28 18.55 -17.56
C LYS A 196 1.04 18.92 -16.88
N ARG A 197 1.02 19.14 -15.57
CA ARG A 197 2.23 19.47 -14.78
C ARG A 197 3.27 18.36 -14.84
N TRP A 198 2.82 17.10 -14.81
CA TRP A 198 3.71 15.94 -14.96
C TRP A 198 4.40 15.93 -16.32
N ARG A 199 3.64 16.16 -17.41
CA ARG A 199 4.20 16.23 -18.77
C ARG A 199 5.27 17.30 -18.90
N GLU A 200 5.04 18.46 -18.32
CA GLU A 200 6.01 19.55 -18.31
C GLU A 200 7.26 19.20 -17.48
N ALA A 201 7.09 18.64 -16.28
CA ALA A 201 8.20 18.32 -15.39
C ALA A 201 9.07 17.15 -15.92
N PHE A 202 8.48 16.19 -16.62
CA PHE A 202 9.16 14.97 -17.08
C PHE A 202 9.28 14.86 -18.61
N ALA A 203 9.19 15.99 -19.33
CA ALA A 203 9.25 16.05 -20.80
C ALA A 203 10.54 15.43 -21.39
N SER A 204 11.66 15.54 -20.67
CA SER A 204 12.98 15.04 -21.08
C SER A 204 13.38 13.75 -20.33
N SER A 205 12.45 13.10 -19.66
CA SER A 205 12.70 11.88 -18.89
C SER A 205 12.31 10.64 -19.70
N TYR A 206 12.73 9.48 -19.22
CA TYR A 206 12.30 8.18 -19.74
C TYR A 206 11.69 7.35 -18.61
N SER A 207 10.79 6.41 -18.95
CA SER A 207 10.25 5.50 -17.97
C SER A 207 11.37 4.74 -17.24
N PRO A 208 11.37 4.67 -15.90
CA PRO A 208 12.38 3.94 -15.13
C PRO A 208 12.22 2.41 -15.24
N VAL A 209 11.14 1.93 -15.85
CA VAL A 209 10.86 0.51 -16.01
C VAL A 209 11.34 0.04 -17.39
N PRO A 210 12.21 -0.98 -17.47
CA PRO A 210 12.70 -1.50 -18.73
C PRO A 210 11.58 -1.90 -19.70
N TRP A 211 11.77 -1.60 -20.99
CA TRP A 211 10.81 -1.92 -22.05
C TRP A 211 10.33 -3.38 -21.99
N LEU A 212 11.27 -4.34 -21.88
CA LEU A 212 10.95 -5.76 -21.84
C LEU A 212 9.97 -6.11 -20.70
N ASN A 213 10.19 -5.56 -19.49
CA ASN A 213 9.32 -5.82 -18.36
C ASN A 213 7.90 -5.30 -18.60
N GLN A 214 7.80 -4.13 -19.27
CA GLN A 214 6.50 -3.55 -19.59
C GLN A 214 5.76 -4.37 -20.64
N GLN A 215 6.45 -4.82 -21.72
CA GLN A 215 5.84 -5.66 -22.76
C GLN A 215 5.40 -7.03 -22.22
N VAL A 216 6.22 -7.66 -21.38
CA VAL A 216 5.86 -8.93 -20.72
C VAL A 216 4.63 -8.75 -19.83
N LEU A 217 4.56 -7.69 -19.04
CA LEU A 217 3.40 -7.40 -18.20
C LEU A 217 2.14 -7.12 -19.02
N ALA A 218 2.25 -6.30 -20.06
CA ALA A 218 1.12 -6.01 -20.95
C ALA A 218 0.54 -7.30 -21.55
N ARG A 219 1.39 -8.16 -22.10
CA ARG A 219 0.96 -9.46 -22.64
C ARG A 219 0.36 -10.36 -21.58
N PHE A 220 1.00 -10.46 -20.41
CA PHE A 220 0.51 -11.25 -19.29
C PHE A 220 -0.87 -10.80 -18.80
N MET A 221 -1.15 -9.49 -18.87
CA MET A 221 -2.45 -8.92 -18.50
C MET A 221 -3.54 -9.15 -19.55
N THR A 222 -3.16 -9.17 -20.85
CA THR A 222 -4.13 -9.23 -21.95
C THR A 222 -4.46 -10.66 -22.42
N ASP A 223 -3.59 -11.66 -22.19
CA ASP A 223 -3.80 -13.05 -22.61
C ASP A 223 -4.58 -13.89 -21.57
N GLY A 224 -5.11 -13.28 -20.50
CA GLY A 224 -5.84 -13.93 -19.42
C GLY A 224 -4.95 -14.67 -18.40
N SER A 225 -3.61 -14.64 -18.56
CA SER A 225 -2.68 -15.27 -17.61
C SER A 225 -2.67 -14.55 -16.26
N TRP A 226 -2.84 -13.22 -16.27
CA TRP A 226 -2.96 -12.42 -15.06
C TRP A 226 -4.12 -12.89 -14.16
N ASP A 227 -5.31 -13.08 -14.72
CA ASP A 227 -6.48 -13.47 -13.92
C ASP A 227 -6.34 -14.87 -13.36
N ARG A 228 -5.75 -15.80 -14.12
CA ARG A 228 -5.43 -17.14 -13.62
C ARG A 228 -4.41 -17.11 -12.49
N HIS A 229 -3.36 -16.28 -12.65
CA HIS A 229 -2.33 -16.08 -11.64
C HIS A 229 -2.91 -15.46 -10.36
N LEU A 230 -3.69 -14.39 -10.49
CA LEU A 230 -4.28 -13.67 -9.37
C LEU A 230 -5.20 -14.57 -8.53
N ARG A 231 -6.10 -15.33 -9.17
CA ARG A 231 -6.94 -16.32 -8.46
C ARG A 231 -6.11 -17.34 -7.68
N ARG A 232 -5.01 -17.83 -8.26
CA ARG A 232 -4.10 -18.77 -7.59
C ARG A 232 -3.42 -18.16 -6.37
N VAL A 233 -2.91 -16.94 -6.52
CA VAL A 233 -2.23 -16.21 -5.43
C VAL A 233 -3.21 -15.87 -4.31
N GLN A 234 -4.40 -15.42 -4.63
CA GLN A 234 -5.48 -15.15 -3.66
C GLN A 234 -5.85 -16.41 -2.87
N THR A 235 -6.10 -17.54 -3.56
CA THR A 235 -6.42 -18.81 -2.90
C THR A 235 -5.29 -19.26 -1.97
N ARG A 236 -4.04 -19.19 -2.44
CA ARG A 236 -2.87 -19.55 -1.63
C ARG A 236 -2.73 -18.67 -0.39
N ASN A 237 -2.86 -17.36 -0.52
CA ASN A 237 -2.73 -16.46 0.61
C ASN A 237 -3.92 -16.55 1.58
N ARG A 238 -5.13 -16.86 1.11
CA ARG A 238 -6.27 -17.19 1.98
C ARG A 238 -5.97 -18.40 2.87
N ARG A 239 -5.47 -19.50 2.30
CA ARG A 239 -5.07 -20.68 3.09
C ARG A 239 -4.03 -20.37 4.14
N LYS A 240 -3.01 -19.58 3.77
CA LYS A 240 -1.98 -19.13 4.72
C LYS A 240 -2.54 -18.26 5.83
N TYR A 241 -3.45 -17.34 5.50
CA TYR A 241 -4.15 -16.51 6.49
C TYR A 241 -4.95 -17.35 7.48
N ASP A 242 -5.72 -18.32 6.97
CA ASP A 242 -6.52 -19.22 7.80
C ASP A 242 -5.63 -20.11 8.67
N ALA A 243 -4.53 -20.66 8.12
CA ALA A 243 -3.56 -21.46 8.88
C ALA A 243 -2.88 -20.65 9.98
N LEU A 244 -2.49 -19.38 9.69
CA LEU A 244 -1.87 -18.50 10.66
C LEU A 244 -2.82 -18.13 11.80
N THR A 245 -4.04 -17.73 11.48
CA THR A 245 -5.04 -17.36 12.50
C THR A 245 -5.44 -18.55 13.37
N ALA A 246 -5.56 -19.74 12.78
CA ALA A 246 -5.84 -20.98 13.51
C ALA A 246 -4.68 -21.34 14.45
N ALA A 247 -3.42 -21.28 13.97
CA ALA A 247 -2.24 -21.60 14.77
C ALA A 247 -2.05 -20.60 15.94
N LEU A 248 -2.25 -19.30 15.70
CA LEU A 248 -2.18 -18.29 16.76
C LEU A 248 -3.20 -18.57 17.88
N ARG A 249 -4.43 -18.92 17.53
CA ARG A 249 -5.47 -19.29 18.52
C ARG A 249 -5.12 -20.57 19.26
N GLU A 250 -4.63 -21.58 18.56
CA GLU A 250 -4.31 -22.87 19.16
C GLU A 250 -3.13 -22.80 20.13
N TYR A 251 -2.03 -22.16 19.74
CA TYR A 251 -0.79 -22.16 20.53
C TYR A 251 -0.67 -21.01 21.53
N MET A 252 -1.39 -19.91 21.31
CA MET A 252 -1.25 -18.71 22.16
C MET A 252 -2.54 -18.34 22.91
N GLY A 253 -3.72 -18.74 22.39
CA GLY A 253 -5.01 -18.58 23.07
C GLY A 253 -5.28 -17.14 23.51
N ASP A 254 -5.55 -16.97 24.79
CA ASP A 254 -5.85 -15.70 25.44
C ASP A 254 -4.62 -14.85 25.82
N LYS A 255 -3.41 -15.37 25.60
CA LYS A 255 -2.15 -14.64 25.84
C LYS A 255 -1.89 -13.53 24.82
N VAL A 256 -2.57 -13.58 23.68
CA VAL A 256 -2.44 -12.60 22.59
C VAL A 256 -3.79 -12.11 22.07
N ASP A 257 -3.82 -10.87 21.57
CA ASP A 257 -4.88 -10.35 20.70
C ASP A 257 -4.42 -10.38 19.26
N VAL A 258 -5.12 -11.12 18.41
CA VAL A 258 -4.89 -11.07 16.96
C VAL A 258 -5.77 -9.95 16.40
N LEU A 259 -5.14 -8.87 15.94
CA LEU A 259 -5.82 -7.72 15.36
C LEU A 259 -6.15 -8.03 13.89
N GLU A 260 -7.23 -8.80 13.69
CA GLU A 260 -7.65 -9.27 12.37
C GLU A 260 -8.52 -8.22 11.67
N CYS A 261 -8.16 -7.89 10.43
CA CYS A 261 -8.98 -7.04 9.57
C CYS A 261 -9.43 -7.76 8.27
N GLY A 262 -9.11 -9.04 8.11
CA GLY A 262 -9.51 -9.84 6.95
C GLY A 262 -8.92 -9.40 5.62
N THR A 263 -7.86 -8.57 5.63
CA THR A 263 -7.16 -8.06 4.45
C THR A 263 -5.64 -8.12 4.63
N GLY A 264 -4.89 -7.89 3.56
CA GLY A 264 -3.43 -7.71 3.63
C GLY A 264 -2.63 -9.01 3.59
N LEU A 265 -1.35 -8.90 3.85
CA LEU A 265 -0.36 -9.99 3.78
C LEU A 265 0.40 -10.18 5.10
N HIS A 266 -0.09 -9.57 6.17
CA HIS A 266 0.40 -9.65 7.53
C HIS A 266 -0.75 -9.49 8.52
N LEU A 267 -0.49 -9.83 9.78
CA LEU A 267 -1.36 -9.56 10.92
C LEU A 267 -0.60 -8.75 11.96
N LEU A 268 -1.30 -7.98 12.75
CA LEU A 268 -0.78 -7.44 14.00
C LEU A 268 -1.18 -8.35 15.15
N VAL A 269 -0.22 -8.68 16.00
CA VAL A 269 -0.40 -9.49 17.20
C VAL A 269 0.02 -8.67 18.42
N ARG A 270 -0.88 -8.50 19.37
CA ARG A 270 -0.61 -7.88 20.67
C ARG A 270 -0.40 -8.96 21.71
N VAL A 271 0.77 -8.98 22.34
CA VAL A 271 1.07 -9.84 23.48
C VAL A 271 0.64 -9.10 24.77
N ARG A 272 -0.08 -9.80 25.67
CA ARG A 272 -0.73 -9.19 26.84
C ARG A 272 0.13 -9.13 28.10
N ASP A 273 1.35 -9.61 28.07
CA ASP A 273 2.23 -9.74 29.24
C ASP A 273 3.04 -8.47 29.59
N GLY A 274 2.83 -7.37 28.84
CA GLY A 274 3.46 -6.07 29.09
C GLY A 274 4.87 -5.91 28.53
N ARG A 275 5.45 -6.94 27.88
CA ARG A 275 6.75 -6.84 27.21
C ARG A 275 6.77 -5.78 26.11
N SER A 276 7.94 -5.20 25.90
CA SER A 276 8.19 -4.28 24.80
C SER A 276 8.25 -5.03 23.45
N GLN A 277 8.08 -4.30 22.37
CA GLN A 277 8.23 -4.86 21.02
C GLN A 277 9.64 -5.43 20.80
N ASP A 278 10.68 -4.78 21.36
CA ASP A 278 12.08 -5.21 21.17
C ASP A 278 12.34 -6.55 21.88
N GLU A 279 11.82 -6.74 23.10
CA GLU A 279 11.91 -8.02 23.83
C GLU A 279 11.21 -9.15 23.06
N LEU A 280 10.03 -8.88 22.51
CA LEU A 280 9.27 -9.85 21.71
C LEU A 280 10.00 -10.24 20.42
N VAL A 281 10.59 -9.25 19.73
CA VAL A 281 11.36 -9.48 18.51
C VAL A 281 12.65 -10.25 18.82
N ALA A 282 13.35 -9.91 19.89
CA ALA A 282 14.56 -10.62 20.30
C ALA A 282 14.28 -12.07 20.68
N ALA A 283 13.22 -12.33 21.46
CA ALA A 283 12.81 -13.69 21.83
C ALA A 283 12.39 -14.51 20.59
N ALA A 284 11.67 -13.94 19.63
CA ALA A 284 11.32 -14.60 18.38
C ALA A 284 12.55 -14.95 17.54
N ALA A 285 13.50 -14.01 17.40
CA ALA A 285 14.72 -14.20 16.65
C ALA A 285 15.60 -15.33 17.25
N ALA A 286 15.63 -15.46 18.59
CA ALA A 286 16.32 -16.55 19.27
C ALA A 286 15.72 -17.95 18.95
N ALA A 287 14.50 -18.00 18.46
CA ALA A 287 13.80 -19.21 18.01
C ALA A 287 13.71 -19.32 16.48
N ASP A 288 14.56 -18.61 15.74
CA ASP A 288 14.59 -18.55 14.27
C ASP A 288 13.25 -18.11 13.64
N VAL A 289 12.45 -17.31 14.36
CA VAL A 289 11.19 -16.75 13.86
C VAL A 289 11.31 -15.24 13.72
N ALA A 290 11.05 -14.73 12.51
CA ALA A 290 11.05 -13.29 12.23
C ALA A 290 9.68 -12.68 12.49
N VAL A 291 9.62 -11.72 13.43
CA VAL A 291 8.51 -10.80 13.60
C VAL A 291 9.06 -9.36 13.58
N TYR A 292 8.20 -8.38 13.34
CA TYR A 292 8.67 -7.01 13.11
C TYR A 292 8.04 -6.03 14.11
N PRO A 293 8.84 -5.11 14.68
CA PRO A 293 8.31 -4.08 15.56
C PRO A 293 7.49 -3.07 14.76
N THR A 294 6.41 -2.55 15.36
CA THR A 294 5.55 -1.57 14.70
C THR A 294 5.94 -0.12 15.01
N LYS A 295 6.81 0.11 15.99
CA LYS A 295 7.21 1.47 16.45
C LYS A 295 7.78 2.36 15.33
N LYS A 296 8.47 1.78 14.35
CA LYS A 296 9.04 2.52 13.21
C LYS A 296 7.99 3.12 12.26
N TYR A 297 6.74 2.63 12.34
CA TYR A 297 5.65 3.12 11.51
C TYR A 297 4.96 4.36 12.09
N TRP A 298 5.30 4.74 13.32
CA TRP A 298 4.77 5.93 13.99
C TRP A 298 5.66 7.15 13.72
N ALA A 299 5.05 8.32 13.56
CA ALA A 299 5.78 9.59 13.47
C ALA A 299 6.58 9.85 14.76
N ASN A 300 5.96 9.55 15.92
CA ASN A 300 6.64 9.47 17.21
C ASN A 300 6.65 8.00 17.68
N PRO A 301 7.80 7.30 17.66
CA PRO A 301 7.90 5.91 18.11
C PRO A 301 7.41 5.66 19.54
N ALA A 302 7.41 6.68 20.42
CA ALA A 302 6.92 6.57 21.77
C ALA A 302 5.39 6.41 21.86
N CYS A 303 4.64 6.76 20.80
CA CYS A 303 3.20 6.57 20.70
C CYS A 303 2.82 5.14 20.30
N ALA A 304 3.78 4.31 19.90
CA ALA A 304 3.50 2.95 19.48
C ALA A 304 2.95 2.09 20.63
N THR A 305 1.92 1.33 20.35
CA THR A 305 1.30 0.44 21.34
C THR A 305 2.32 -0.63 21.76
N LYS A 306 2.53 -0.76 23.09
CA LYS A 306 3.39 -1.79 23.67
C LYS A 306 2.90 -3.19 23.28
N GLY A 307 3.83 -4.12 23.12
CA GLY A 307 3.54 -5.52 22.86
C GLY A 307 2.91 -5.83 21.49
N VAL A 308 2.80 -4.86 20.57
CA VAL A 308 2.25 -5.08 19.23
C VAL A 308 3.36 -5.31 18.23
N VAL A 309 3.36 -6.48 17.60
CA VAL A 309 4.28 -6.84 16.53
C VAL A 309 3.54 -7.21 15.24
N LEU A 310 4.23 -7.07 14.11
CA LEU A 310 3.73 -7.45 12.79
C LEU A 310 4.25 -8.85 12.45
N VAL A 311 3.33 -9.74 12.07
CA VAL A 311 3.60 -11.11 11.62
C VAL A 311 3.23 -11.23 10.15
N GLY A 312 4.23 -11.33 9.26
CA GLY A 312 4.04 -11.54 7.83
C GLY A 312 3.88 -13.01 7.49
N PHE A 313 3.03 -13.34 6.49
CA PHE A 313 2.80 -14.74 6.11
C PHE A 313 2.93 -15.03 4.61
N SER A 314 2.95 -14.01 3.76
CA SER A 314 2.85 -14.21 2.30
C SER A 314 4.05 -14.97 1.70
N SER A 315 5.24 -14.79 2.23
CA SER A 315 6.48 -15.43 1.76
C SER A 315 6.76 -16.80 2.38
N ILE A 316 6.04 -17.16 3.44
CA ILE A 316 6.25 -18.43 4.17
C ILE A 316 5.50 -19.56 3.44
N ALA A 317 6.05 -20.77 3.38
CA ALA A 317 5.31 -21.92 2.89
C ALA A 317 4.16 -22.26 3.87
N GLU A 318 3.01 -22.70 3.35
CA GLU A 318 1.83 -22.99 4.19
C GLU A 318 2.15 -24.03 5.29
N ALA A 319 2.97 -25.06 4.93
CA ALA A 319 3.39 -26.09 5.86
C ALA A 319 4.23 -25.59 7.04
N ASP A 320 4.96 -24.48 6.86
CA ASP A 320 5.88 -23.93 7.87
C ASP A 320 5.17 -22.97 8.85
N ILE A 321 3.93 -22.56 8.56
CA ILE A 321 3.19 -21.60 9.40
C ILE A 321 2.92 -22.18 10.79
N ARG A 322 2.35 -23.36 10.88
CA ARG A 322 2.01 -23.99 12.16
C ARG A 322 3.24 -24.31 13.03
N PRO A 323 4.32 -24.95 12.51
CA PRO A 323 5.56 -25.12 13.25
C PRO A 323 6.21 -23.82 13.69
N GLY A 324 6.21 -22.80 12.83
CA GLY A 324 6.74 -21.47 13.14
C GLY A 324 5.99 -20.79 14.30
N ILE A 325 4.65 -20.84 14.28
CA ILE A 325 3.86 -20.29 15.39
C ILE A 325 4.01 -21.09 16.68
N ALA A 326 4.16 -22.42 16.60
CA ALA A 326 4.47 -23.24 17.77
C ALA A 326 5.84 -22.88 18.39
N ALA A 327 6.86 -22.64 17.56
CA ALA A 327 8.17 -22.16 18.00
C ALA A 327 8.08 -20.77 18.65
N LEU A 328 7.35 -19.86 18.01
CA LEU A 328 7.10 -18.51 18.53
C LEU A 328 6.37 -18.53 19.88
N ALA A 329 5.39 -19.41 20.05
CA ALA A 329 4.66 -19.57 21.32
C ALA A 329 5.57 -20.05 22.44
N ARG A 330 6.47 -21.01 22.16
CA ARG A 330 7.50 -21.44 23.14
C ARG A 330 8.46 -20.31 23.49
N ALA A 331 8.91 -19.55 22.51
CA ALA A 331 9.83 -18.43 22.72
C ALA A 331 9.21 -17.30 23.57
N TRP A 332 7.90 -17.10 23.45
CA TRP A 332 7.22 -16.05 24.17
C TRP A 332 6.68 -16.51 25.53
N PHE A 333 6.29 -17.78 25.69
CA PHE A 333 5.48 -18.23 26.84
C PHE A 333 5.97 -19.54 27.46
N GLY A 334 7.01 -20.16 26.89
CA GLY A 334 7.54 -21.48 27.29
C GLY A 334 8.61 -21.51 28.33
#